data_97f914fc50b07ea666b256670f1ebdb4
#
_entry.id   97f914fc50b07ea666b256670f1ebdb4
#
_cell.length_a   1.000
_cell.length_b   1.000
_cell.length_c   1.000
_cell.angle_alpha   90.00
_cell.angle_beta   90.00
_cell.angle_gamma   90.00
#
_symmetry.space_group_name_H-M   'P 1'
#
loop_
_entity.id
_entity.type
_entity.pdbx_description
1 polymer ?
#
loop_
_entity_poly.entity_id
_entity_poly.type
_entity_poly.pdbx_seq_one_letter_code
_entity_poly.pdbx_strand_id
1 'polypeptide(L)' 'MPEIEQLAMSIDEAARRAGVGRDKIYTAVKEGKLVARKAGRRTLVTTDALRRFIDNLPTLQLT' A
#
# COMPACT_ATOMS: atom_id res chain seq x y z
N MET A 1 19.62 -11.74 -13.15
CA MET A 1 19.68 -10.39 -12.75
C MET A 1 18.60 -10.04 -11.72
N PRO A 2 19.03 -9.48 -10.67
CA PRO A 2 18.05 -9.21 -9.63
C PRO A 2 17.08 -8.14 -10.09
N GLU A 3 15.86 -8.33 -9.70
CA GLU A 3 14.87 -7.33 -9.90
C GLU A 3 15.16 -6.17 -9.01
N ILE A 4 15.04 -5.00 -9.57
CA ILE A 4 15.13 -3.81 -8.76
C ILE A 4 13.76 -3.57 -8.19
N GLU A 5 13.59 -3.93 -6.96
CA GLU A 5 12.35 -3.69 -6.29
C GLU A 5 12.24 -2.24 -5.97
N GLN A 6 11.11 -1.65 -6.26
CA GLN A 6 10.85 -0.29 -5.85
C GLN A 6 10.77 -0.23 -4.35
N LEU A 7 11.53 0.71 -3.76
CA LEU A 7 11.46 0.90 -2.32
C LEU A 7 10.17 1.61 -1.92
N ALA A 8 9.65 2.43 -2.81
CA ALA A 8 8.43 3.18 -2.54
C ALA A 8 7.70 3.41 -3.84
N MET A 9 6.41 3.69 -3.72
CA MET A 9 5.55 3.87 -4.87
C MET A 9 4.51 4.93 -4.55
N SER A 10 3.85 5.42 -5.59
CA SER A 10 2.76 6.38 -5.43
C SER A 10 1.51 5.66 -4.91
N ILE A 11 0.54 6.46 -4.49
CA ILE A 11 -0.75 5.91 -4.06
C ILE A 11 -1.39 5.13 -5.21
N ASP A 12 -1.33 5.67 -6.42
CA ASP A 12 -1.92 4.99 -7.59
C ASP A 12 -1.26 3.65 -7.82
N GLU A 13 0.05 3.61 -7.73
CA GLU A 13 0.77 2.38 -7.96
C GLU A 13 0.49 1.38 -6.85
N ALA A 14 0.40 1.86 -5.60
CA ALA A 14 0.08 0.99 -4.48
C ALA A 14 -1.28 0.34 -4.66
N ALA A 15 -2.26 1.13 -5.11
CA ALA A 15 -3.59 0.61 -5.36
C ALA A 15 -3.56 -0.46 -6.44
N ARG A 16 -2.82 -0.20 -7.51
CA ARG A 16 -2.72 -1.13 -8.61
C ARG A 16 -2.06 -2.44 -8.19
N ARG A 17 -0.98 -2.33 -7.43
CA ARG A 17 -0.26 -3.52 -6.99
C ARG A 17 -1.05 -4.32 -5.98
N ALA A 18 -1.81 -3.64 -5.13
CA ALA A 18 -2.64 -4.33 -4.15
C ALA A 18 -3.93 -4.87 -4.75
N GLY A 19 -4.30 -4.38 -5.94
CA GLY A 19 -5.53 -4.84 -6.57
C GLY A 19 -6.77 -4.24 -5.96
N VAL A 20 -6.67 -3.07 -5.35
CA VAL A 20 -7.81 -2.40 -4.74
C VAL A 20 -7.94 -1.00 -5.31
N GLY A 21 -9.04 -0.34 -5.04
CA GLY A 21 -9.25 1.00 -5.51
C GLY A 21 -8.44 2.02 -4.72
N ARG A 22 -8.24 3.19 -5.33
CA ARG A 22 -7.46 4.26 -4.67
C ARG A 22 -8.09 4.70 -3.36
N ASP A 23 -9.42 4.76 -3.33
CA ASP A 23 -10.10 5.20 -2.11
C ASP A 23 -9.87 4.22 -0.97
N LYS A 24 -9.72 2.93 -1.26
CA LYS A 24 -9.36 1.97 -0.22
C LYS A 24 -7.99 2.27 0.36
N ILE A 25 -7.05 2.66 -0.51
CA ILE A 25 -5.72 3.02 -0.04
C ILE A 25 -5.77 4.27 0.82
N TYR A 26 -6.48 5.30 0.36
CA TYR A 26 -6.60 6.54 1.14
C TYR A 26 -7.28 6.29 2.48
N THR A 27 -8.33 5.49 2.48
CA THR A 27 -9.01 5.15 3.72
C THR A 27 -8.08 4.44 4.68
N ALA A 28 -7.28 3.50 4.16
CA ALA A 28 -6.34 2.77 4.99
C ALA A 28 -5.31 3.70 5.61
N VAL A 29 -4.85 4.70 4.85
CA VAL A 29 -3.90 5.66 5.37
C VAL A 29 -4.55 6.51 6.47
N LYS A 30 -5.79 6.95 6.24
CA LYS A 30 -6.51 7.75 7.23
C LYS A 30 -6.74 6.99 8.50
N GLU A 31 -7.00 5.72 8.40
CA GLU A 31 -7.29 4.90 9.57
C GLU A 31 -6.05 4.37 10.25
N GLY A 32 -4.88 4.70 9.71
CA GLY A 32 -3.63 4.26 10.30
C GLY A 32 -3.28 2.82 10.02
N LYS A 33 -3.97 2.18 9.08
CA LYS A 33 -3.71 0.79 8.73
C LYS A 33 -2.60 0.66 7.70
N LEU A 34 -2.35 1.72 6.96
CA LEU A 34 -1.30 1.75 5.95
C LEU A 34 -0.48 3.00 6.17
N VAL A 35 0.81 2.83 6.37
CA VAL A 35 1.70 3.95 6.63
C VAL A 35 2.14 4.53 5.30
N ALA A 36 1.84 5.81 5.09
CA ALA A 36 2.31 6.54 3.93
C ALA A 36 3.26 7.62 4.41
N ARG A 37 4.18 8.01 3.54
CA ARG A 37 5.18 9.00 3.89
C ARG A 37 5.16 10.12 2.88
N LYS A 38 5.61 11.28 3.31
CA LYS A 38 5.69 12.43 2.42
C LYS A 38 7.13 12.66 2.02
N ALA A 39 7.33 12.85 0.73
CA ALA A 39 8.63 13.26 0.21
C ALA A 39 8.37 14.55 -0.57
N GLY A 40 8.53 15.68 0.10
CA GLY A 40 8.13 16.94 -0.47
C GLY A 40 6.64 16.99 -0.69
N ARG A 41 6.23 17.11 -1.94
CA ARG A 41 4.81 17.13 -2.27
C ARG A 41 4.24 15.77 -2.59
N ARG A 42 5.12 14.78 -2.70
CA ARG A 42 4.67 13.46 -3.11
C ARG A 42 4.36 12.62 -1.90
N THR A 43 3.29 11.84 -2.03
CA THR A 43 2.95 10.85 -1.02
C THR A 43 3.46 9.51 -1.52
N LEU A 44 4.20 8.82 -0.68
CA LEU A 44 4.82 7.55 -1.05
C LEU A 44 4.40 6.48 -0.07
N VAL A 45 4.26 5.27 -0.60
CA VAL A 45 4.00 4.08 0.20
C VAL A 45 5.19 3.16 -0.03
N THR A 46 5.84 2.75 1.06
CA THR A 46 6.96 1.82 0.91
C THR A 46 6.42 0.43 0.60
N THR A 47 7.27 -0.36 -0.05
CA THR A 47 6.89 -1.72 -0.38
C THR A 47 6.59 -2.52 0.90
N ASP A 48 7.40 -2.31 1.93
CA ASP A 48 7.15 -2.97 3.22
C ASP A 48 5.82 -2.59 3.83
N ALA A 49 5.49 -1.30 3.77
CA ALA A 49 4.23 -0.83 4.34
C ALA A 49 3.05 -1.45 3.61
N LEU A 50 3.16 -1.56 2.29
CA LEU A 50 2.09 -2.16 1.51
C LEU A 50 1.94 -3.64 1.84
N ARG A 51 3.05 -4.34 1.98
CA ARG A 51 3.01 -5.75 2.37
C ARG A 51 2.33 -5.94 3.72
N ARG A 52 2.70 -5.12 4.70
CA ARG A 52 2.10 -5.22 6.02
C ARG A 52 0.61 -4.94 5.99
N PHE A 53 0.23 -3.95 5.20
CA PHE A 53 -1.19 -3.64 5.06
C PHE A 53 -1.95 -4.84 4.51
N ILE A 54 -1.43 -5.46 3.47
CA ILE A 54 -2.11 -6.59 2.85
C ILE A 54 -2.13 -7.78 3.80
N ASP A 55 -1.03 -8.03 4.50
CA ASP A 55 -0.95 -9.16 5.43
C ASP A 55 -1.93 -9.02 6.58
N ASN A 56 -2.26 -7.78 6.94
CA ASN A 56 -3.16 -7.53 8.07
C ASN A 56 -4.62 -7.44 7.66
N LEU A 57 -4.92 -7.62 6.38
CA LEU A 57 -6.31 -7.64 5.96
C LEU A 57 -7.00 -8.88 6.50
N PRO A 58 -8.32 -8.80 6.72
CA PRO A 58 -9.04 -9.96 7.24
C PRO A 58 -8.93 -11.13 6.28
N THR A 59 -8.84 -12.31 6.86
CA THR A 59 -8.79 -13.53 6.08
C THR A 59 -10.18 -13.82 5.53
N LEU A 60 -10.23 -14.17 4.25
CA LEU A 60 -11.48 -14.59 3.65
C LEU A 60 -11.84 -15.97 4.17
N GLN A 61 -13.04 -16.10 4.68
CA GLN A 61 -13.52 -17.38 5.18
C GLN A 61 -14.65 -17.86 4.32
N LEU A 62 -14.44 -18.99 3.72
CA LEU A 62 -15.46 -19.64 2.91
C LEU A 62 -15.98 -20.84 3.67
N THR A 63 -17.27 -20.87 3.90
CA THR A 63 -17.87 -21.99 4.61
C THR A 63 -18.55 -22.93 3.63
#